data_78e88e9c789dc3a84e3616017e2d21d1
#
_entry.id   78e88e9c789dc3a84e3616017e2d21d1
#
_cell.length_a   1.000
_cell.length_b   1.000
_cell.length_c   1.000
_cell.angle_alpha   90.00
_cell.angle_beta   90.00
_cell.angle_gamma   90.00
#
_symmetry.space_group_name_H-M   'P 1'
#
loop_
_entity.id
_entity.type
_entity.pdbx_description
1 polymer ?
#
loop_
_entity_poly.entity_id
_entity_poly.type
_entity_poly.pdbx_seq_one_letter_code
_entity_poly.pdbx_strand_id
1 'polypeptide(L)'
;MKASTLNYRHLYYFWVAAKEGGVTRAAERLGVAVQTISMQLALLEKSIGKTLFAPQGRRLVLTEAGRVALNYADQIFLLGEQLQETLAEDDVGKSLRLTVGISDSLPKMIAYRLLEPALKLPQFVRMECYDGTFETLLADLALHKLD
;
A
#
# COMPACT_ATOMS: atom_id res chain seq x y z
N MET A 1 4.32 -20.85 10.12
CA MET A 1 3.82 -20.05 8.97
C MET A 1 3.94 -20.91 7.72
N LYS A 2 2.83 -21.19 6.99
CA LYS A 2 2.93 -21.80 5.65
C LYS A 2 3.53 -20.76 4.73
N ALA A 3 4.58 -21.12 3.97
CA ALA A 3 5.12 -20.23 2.94
C ALA A 3 3.98 -19.81 2.01
N SER A 4 3.76 -18.51 1.88
CA SER A 4 2.74 -17.97 1.00
C SER A 4 3.06 -18.36 -0.43
N THR A 5 2.11 -18.96 -1.13
CA THR A 5 2.21 -19.24 -2.58
C THR A 5 1.95 -17.98 -3.41
N LEU A 6 1.72 -16.83 -2.77
CA LEU A 6 1.47 -15.56 -3.42
C LEU A 6 2.74 -15.09 -4.15
N ASN A 7 2.64 -14.93 -5.46
CA ASN A 7 3.71 -14.37 -6.27
C ASN A 7 3.57 -12.84 -6.32
N TYR A 8 4.58 -12.14 -5.79
CA TYR A 8 4.61 -10.67 -5.72
C TYR A 8 4.54 -10.01 -7.11
N ARG A 9 5.14 -10.62 -8.12
CA ARG A 9 5.11 -10.11 -9.50
C ARG A 9 3.72 -10.24 -10.12
N HIS A 10 3.02 -11.36 -9.90
CA HIS A 10 1.64 -11.52 -10.34
C HIS A 10 0.71 -10.52 -9.65
N LEU A 11 0.90 -10.31 -8.35
CA LEU A 11 0.16 -9.32 -7.58
C LEU A 11 0.39 -7.90 -8.13
N TYR A 12 1.62 -7.57 -8.55
CA TYR A 12 1.95 -6.28 -9.13
C TYR A 12 1.19 -6.02 -10.45
N TYR A 13 1.14 -7.00 -11.34
CA TYR A 13 0.37 -6.88 -12.58
C TYR A 13 -1.13 -6.68 -12.32
N PHE A 14 -1.67 -7.41 -11.34
CA PHE A 14 -3.05 -7.23 -10.88
C PHE A 14 -3.28 -5.81 -10.35
N TRP A 15 -2.41 -5.36 -9.47
CA TRP A 15 -2.49 -4.03 -8.85
C TRP A 15 -2.49 -2.92 -9.90
N VAL A 16 -1.57 -2.95 -10.86
CA VAL A 16 -1.52 -1.97 -11.95
C VAL A 16 -2.79 -2.05 -12.81
N ALA A 17 -3.27 -3.25 -13.16
CA ALA A 17 -4.48 -3.41 -13.94
C ALA A 17 -5.72 -2.86 -13.23
N ALA A 18 -5.80 -3.02 -11.91
CA ALA A 18 -6.88 -2.48 -11.09
C ALA A 18 -6.82 -0.94 -11.01
N LYS A 19 -5.64 -0.37 -10.79
CA LYS A 19 -5.44 1.10 -10.72
C LYS A 19 -5.69 1.80 -12.06
N GLU A 20 -5.27 1.20 -13.17
CA GLU A 20 -5.49 1.74 -14.52
C GLU A 20 -6.92 1.50 -15.04
N GLY A 21 -7.70 0.69 -14.32
CA GLY A 21 -9.08 0.36 -14.72
C GLY A 21 -9.17 -0.54 -15.95
N GLY A 22 -8.15 -1.39 -16.18
CA GLY A 22 -8.16 -2.42 -17.21
C GLY A 22 -6.79 -2.87 -17.69
N VAL A 23 -6.77 -4.05 -18.29
CA VAL A 23 -5.54 -4.72 -18.75
C VAL A 23 -4.83 -3.99 -19.89
N THR A 24 -5.57 -3.33 -20.78
CA THR A 24 -4.98 -2.60 -21.93
C THR A 24 -4.16 -1.41 -21.44
N ARG A 25 -4.75 -0.58 -20.59
CA ARG A 25 -4.05 0.59 -20.01
C ARG A 25 -2.88 0.18 -19.13
N ALA A 26 -3.02 -0.92 -18.39
CA ALA A 26 -1.92 -1.49 -17.63
C ALA A 26 -0.75 -1.95 -18.51
N ALA A 27 -1.08 -2.59 -19.65
CA ALA A 27 -0.09 -3.04 -20.62
C ALA A 27 0.66 -1.85 -21.25
N GLU A 28 -0.05 -0.79 -21.63
CA GLU A 28 0.53 0.47 -22.13
C GLU A 28 1.47 1.10 -21.07
N ARG A 29 0.99 1.24 -19.82
CA ARG A 29 1.78 1.80 -18.73
C ARG A 29 3.07 1.02 -18.45
N LEU A 30 2.99 -0.30 -18.51
CA LEU A 30 4.13 -1.18 -18.19
C LEU A 30 5.01 -1.51 -19.40
N GLY A 31 4.62 -1.09 -20.62
CA GLY A 31 5.36 -1.38 -21.85
C GLY A 31 5.40 -2.88 -22.18
N VAL A 32 4.34 -3.63 -21.87
CA VAL A 32 4.23 -5.07 -22.12
C VAL A 32 3.01 -5.39 -22.96
N ALA A 33 2.96 -6.62 -23.54
CA ALA A 33 1.79 -7.06 -24.29
C ALA A 33 0.58 -7.29 -23.35
N VAL A 34 -0.63 -7.02 -23.84
CA VAL A 34 -1.90 -7.27 -23.11
C VAL A 34 -2.00 -8.74 -22.67
N GLN A 35 -1.57 -9.65 -23.52
CA GLN A 35 -1.55 -11.09 -23.25
C GLN A 35 -0.67 -11.43 -22.03
N THR A 36 0.44 -10.70 -21.83
CA THR A 36 1.31 -10.86 -20.65
C THR A 36 0.55 -10.53 -19.39
N ILE A 37 -0.15 -9.39 -19.35
CA ILE A 37 -0.97 -9.00 -18.17
C ILE A 37 -2.06 -10.06 -17.92
N SER A 38 -2.80 -10.45 -18.95
CA SER A 38 -3.88 -11.43 -18.84
C SER A 38 -3.40 -12.78 -18.30
N MET A 39 -2.23 -13.24 -18.75
CA MET A 39 -1.62 -14.48 -18.25
C MET A 39 -1.21 -14.36 -16.77
N GLN A 40 -0.61 -13.25 -16.39
CA GLN A 40 -0.18 -13.03 -14.99
C GLN A 40 -1.38 -12.94 -14.04
N LEU A 41 -2.47 -12.32 -14.48
CA LEU A 41 -3.74 -12.29 -13.74
C LEU A 41 -4.31 -13.69 -13.55
N ALA A 42 -4.38 -14.49 -14.61
CA ALA A 42 -4.89 -15.85 -14.56
C ALA A 42 -4.05 -16.73 -13.59
N LEU A 43 -2.72 -16.57 -13.57
CA LEU A 43 -1.84 -17.26 -12.62
C LEU A 43 -2.09 -16.83 -11.18
N LEU A 44 -2.33 -15.54 -10.93
CA LEU A 44 -2.68 -15.02 -9.61
C LEU A 44 -4.02 -15.60 -9.14
N GLU A 45 -5.06 -15.48 -9.96
CA GLU A 45 -6.39 -16.02 -9.66
C GLU A 45 -6.36 -17.51 -9.36
N LYS A 46 -5.59 -18.27 -10.16
CA LYS A 46 -5.37 -19.71 -9.92
C LYS A 46 -4.68 -19.97 -8.56
N SER A 47 -3.69 -19.16 -8.20
CA SER A 47 -2.95 -19.33 -6.93
C SER A 47 -3.82 -18.99 -5.71
N ILE A 48 -4.68 -17.98 -5.84
CA ILE A 48 -5.61 -17.53 -4.79
C ILE A 48 -6.88 -18.41 -4.73
N GLY A 49 -7.25 -19.04 -5.85
CA GLY A 49 -8.49 -19.82 -6.00
C GLY A 49 -9.75 -18.94 -6.09
N LYS A 50 -9.60 -17.68 -6.48
CA LYS A 50 -10.70 -16.71 -6.62
C LYS A 50 -10.52 -15.87 -7.87
N THR A 51 -11.62 -15.57 -8.57
CA THR A 51 -11.64 -14.62 -9.66
C THR A 51 -11.62 -13.19 -9.14
N LEU A 52 -10.66 -12.39 -9.57
CA LEU A 52 -10.46 -11.01 -9.12
C LEU A 52 -11.08 -9.98 -10.06
N PHE A 53 -11.18 -10.32 -11.34
CA PHE A 53 -11.88 -9.52 -12.36
C PHE A 53 -13.04 -10.31 -12.97
N ALA A 54 -14.11 -9.61 -13.30
CA ALA A 54 -15.26 -10.15 -14.02
C ALA A 54 -15.61 -9.27 -15.22
N PRO A 55 -16.08 -9.84 -16.33
CA PRO A 55 -16.56 -9.05 -17.46
C PRO A 55 -17.86 -8.35 -17.12
N GLN A 56 -17.92 -7.04 -17.39
CA GLN A 56 -19.15 -6.25 -17.34
C GLN A 56 -19.32 -5.50 -18.66
N GLY A 57 -20.09 -6.08 -19.57
CA GLY A 57 -20.16 -5.62 -20.94
C GLY A 57 -18.81 -5.74 -21.64
N ARG A 58 -18.27 -4.61 -22.12
CA ARG A 58 -16.95 -4.56 -22.78
C ARG A 58 -15.79 -4.25 -21.84
N ARG A 59 -16.05 -4.13 -20.54
CA ARG A 59 -15.03 -3.78 -19.52
C ARG A 59 -14.82 -4.92 -18.56
N LEU A 60 -13.60 -4.97 -18.03
CA LEU A 60 -13.25 -5.83 -16.90
C LEU A 60 -13.39 -5.00 -15.62
N VAL A 61 -14.16 -5.50 -14.66
CA VAL A 61 -14.37 -4.84 -13.37
C VAL A 61 -13.93 -5.74 -12.22
N LEU A 62 -13.51 -5.15 -11.11
CA LEU A 62 -13.14 -5.91 -9.94
C LEU A 62 -14.35 -6.62 -9.33
N THR A 63 -14.18 -7.89 -9.01
CA THR A 63 -15.10 -8.64 -8.15
C THR A 63 -15.00 -8.15 -6.70
N GLU A 64 -15.83 -8.66 -5.81
CA GLU A 64 -15.68 -8.41 -4.37
C GLU A 64 -14.32 -8.91 -3.86
N ALA A 65 -13.91 -10.13 -4.27
CA ALA A 65 -12.57 -10.67 -3.97
C ALA A 65 -11.46 -9.78 -4.56
N GLY A 66 -11.68 -9.22 -5.76
CA GLY A 66 -10.76 -8.28 -6.39
C GLY A 66 -10.59 -6.98 -5.59
N ARG A 67 -11.68 -6.43 -5.05
CA ARG A 67 -11.60 -5.23 -4.17
C ARG A 67 -10.82 -5.49 -2.89
N VAL A 68 -11.07 -6.64 -2.25
CA VAL A 68 -10.31 -7.06 -1.08
C VAL A 68 -8.82 -7.24 -1.43
N ALA A 69 -8.54 -7.93 -2.53
CA ALA A 69 -7.16 -8.15 -3.00
C ALA A 69 -6.45 -6.83 -3.32
N LEU A 70 -7.15 -5.83 -3.90
CA LEU A 70 -6.59 -4.52 -4.18
C LEU A 70 -6.21 -3.76 -2.91
N ASN A 71 -7.05 -3.79 -1.87
CA ASN A 71 -6.76 -3.16 -0.59
C ASN A 71 -5.50 -3.74 0.06
N TYR A 72 -5.34 -5.07 0.02
CA TYR A 72 -4.12 -5.71 0.51
C TYR A 72 -2.90 -5.43 -0.37
N ALA A 73 -3.07 -5.38 -1.70
CA ALA A 73 -1.99 -5.06 -2.61
C ALA A 73 -1.46 -3.63 -2.39
N ASP A 74 -2.36 -2.65 -2.15
CA ASP A 74 -1.98 -1.28 -1.80
C ASP A 74 -1.05 -1.25 -0.57
N GLN A 75 -1.39 -2.00 0.48
CA GLN A 75 -0.58 -2.07 1.71
C GLN A 75 0.76 -2.78 1.47
N ILE A 76 0.75 -3.90 0.74
CA ILE A 76 1.96 -4.68 0.43
C ILE A 76 2.96 -3.83 -0.36
N PHE A 77 2.50 -3.09 -1.38
CA PHE A 77 3.39 -2.25 -2.18
C PHE A 77 3.86 -1.03 -1.41
N LEU A 78 3.01 -0.41 -0.59
CA LEU A 78 3.42 0.68 0.30
C LEU A 78 4.53 0.23 1.28
N LEU A 79 4.35 -0.93 1.92
CA LEU A 79 5.39 -1.52 2.79
C LEU A 79 6.66 -1.87 2.02
N GLY A 80 6.53 -2.33 0.77
CA GLY A 80 7.67 -2.61 -0.10
C GLY A 80 8.46 -1.35 -0.46
N GLU A 81 7.79 -0.24 -0.74
CA GLU A 81 8.42 1.08 -0.96
C GLU A 81 9.13 1.56 0.31
N GLN A 82 8.47 1.48 1.47
CA GLN A 82 9.05 1.85 2.76
C GLN A 82 10.30 1.02 3.10
N LEU A 83 10.28 -0.27 2.80
CA LEU A 83 11.44 -1.14 2.97
C LEU A 83 12.62 -0.66 2.11
N GLN A 84 12.37 -0.36 0.83
CA GLN A 84 13.41 0.12 -0.09
C GLN A 84 13.97 1.47 0.36
N GLU A 85 13.12 2.41 0.76
CA GLU A 85 13.53 3.71 1.30
C GLU A 85 14.39 3.54 2.56
N THR A 86 13.95 2.72 3.51
CA THR A 86 14.67 2.46 4.75
C THR A 86 16.06 1.83 4.51
N LEU A 87 16.16 0.94 3.53
CA LEU A 87 17.44 0.29 3.19
C LEU A 87 18.35 1.16 2.30
N ALA A 88 17.78 2.09 1.54
CA ALA A 88 18.54 3.03 0.71
C ALA A 88 19.17 4.18 1.53
N GLU A 89 18.65 4.47 2.70
CA GLU A 89 19.29 5.40 3.63
C GLU A 89 20.56 4.75 4.19
N ASP A 90 21.73 5.36 3.99
CA ASP A 90 23.05 4.89 4.48
C ASP A 90 23.14 4.72 6.02
N ASP A 91 22.06 5.01 6.73
CA ASP A 91 21.89 4.97 8.18
C ASP A 91 20.94 3.85 8.65
N VAL A 92 21.00 2.68 8.02
CA VAL A 92 20.19 1.51 8.43
C VAL A 92 20.39 1.24 9.93
N GLY A 93 19.32 1.46 10.71
CA GLY A 93 19.31 1.22 12.16
C GLY A 93 19.62 2.43 13.03
N LYS A 94 19.86 3.64 12.47
CA LYS A 94 20.12 4.86 13.25
C LYS A 94 18.96 5.86 13.25
N SER A 95 18.01 5.76 12.34
CA SER A 95 16.81 6.61 12.32
C SER A 95 15.56 5.84 12.73
N LEU A 96 14.78 6.40 13.62
CA LEU A 96 13.44 5.93 13.96
C LEU A 96 12.44 6.72 13.11
N ARG A 97 11.69 6.05 12.24
CA ARG A 97 10.55 6.67 11.55
C ARG A 97 9.33 6.61 12.46
N LEU A 98 8.64 7.72 12.58
CA LEU A 98 7.40 7.84 13.35
C LEU A 98 6.36 8.57 12.48
N THR A 99 5.29 7.88 12.14
CA THR A 99 4.19 8.39 11.33
C THR A 99 2.98 8.67 12.22
N VAL A 100 2.65 9.94 12.43
CA VAL A 100 1.66 10.38 13.42
C VAL A 100 0.44 10.98 12.76
N GLY A 101 -0.74 10.47 13.10
CA GLY A 101 -2.02 11.10 12.76
C GLY A 101 -2.43 12.13 13.83
N ILE A 102 -2.75 13.34 13.40
CA ILE A 102 -3.20 14.44 14.27
C ILE A 102 -4.64 14.77 13.93
N SER A 103 -5.55 14.66 14.90
CA SER A 103 -6.94 15.03 14.70
C SER A 103 -7.09 16.53 14.44
N ASP A 104 -7.92 16.88 13.45
CA ASP A 104 -8.27 18.28 13.12
C ASP A 104 -8.79 19.08 14.32
N SER A 105 -9.35 18.40 15.31
CA SER A 105 -9.83 19.00 16.56
C SER A 105 -8.71 19.34 17.56
N LEU A 106 -7.49 18.85 17.35
CA LEU A 106 -6.37 19.08 18.25
C LEU A 106 -5.56 20.31 17.80
N PRO A 107 -5.43 21.36 18.66
CA PRO A 107 -4.59 22.51 18.33
C PRO A 107 -3.14 22.10 18.04
N LYS A 108 -2.57 22.57 16.96
CA LYS A 108 -1.22 22.20 16.49
C LYS A 108 -0.13 22.43 17.52
N MET A 109 -0.27 23.46 18.37
CA MET A 109 0.65 23.74 19.45
C MET A 109 0.66 22.64 20.53
N ILE A 110 -0.51 22.02 20.78
CA ILE A 110 -0.63 20.91 21.75
C ILE A 110 -0.03 19.65 21.12
N ALA A 111 -0.35 19.37 19.85
CA ALA A 111 0.26 18.26 19.11
C ALA A 111 1.79 18.36 19.11
N TYR A 112 2.33 19.54 18.80
CA TYR A 112 3.78 19.77 18.84
C TYR A 112 4.39 19.46 20.22
N ARG A 113 3.79 19.95 21.31
CA ARG A 113 4.28 19.69 22.69
C ARG A 113 4.24 18.22 23.07
N LEU A 114 3.27 17.46 22.56
CA LEU A 114 3.18 16.02 22.80
C LEU A 114 4.27 15.25 22.03
N LEU A 115 4.63 15.71 20.85
CA LEU A 115 5.58 15.04 19.96
C LEU A 115 7.03 15.51 20.18
N GLU A 116 7.24 16.69 20.76
CA GLU A 116 8.58 17.26 21.02
C GLU A 116 9.53 16.30 21.77
N PRO A 117 9.09 15.51 22.78
CA PRO A 117 9.97 14.55 23.44
C PRO A 117 10.55 13.49 22.50
N ALA A 118 9.81 13.08 21.49
CA ALA A 118 10.30 12.10 20.51
C ALA A 118 11.44 12.68 19.65
N LEU A 119 11.42 13.99 19.37
CA LEU A 119 12.50 14.68 18.63
C LEU A 119 13.78 14.86 19.46
N LYS A 120 13.71 14.66 20.80
CA LYS A 120 14.84 14.77 21.74
C LYS A 120 15.47 13.43 22.06
N LEU A 121 15.01 12.34 21.44
CA LEU A 121 15.62 11.02 21.61
C LEU A 121 17.07 11.02 21.10
N PRO A 122 17.96 10.21 21.68
CA PRO A 122 19.36 10.12 21.24
C PRO A 122 19.51 9.56 19.83
N GLN A 123 18.47 8.90 19.31
CA GLN A 123 18.39 8.41 17.95
C GLN A 123 17.77 9.48 17.04
N PHE A 124 18.22 9.56 15.79
CA PHE A 124 17.58 10.45 14.83
C PHE A 124 16.14 9.97 14.57
N VAL A 125 15.16 10.84 14.81
CA VAL A 125 13.74 10.54 14.59
C VAL A 125 13.26 11.33 13.36
N ARG A 126 12.86 10.60 12.31
CA ARG A 126 12.13 11.17 11.18
C ARG A 126 10.64 11.09 11.49
N MET A 127 10.03 12.23 11.71
CA MET A 127 8.61 12.32 12.05
C MET A 127 7.81 12.87 10.88
N GLU A 128 6.76 12.15 10.49
CA GLU A 128 5.79 12.56 9.48
C GLU A 128 4.43 12.71 10.16
N CYS A 129 3.81 13.89 10.01
CA CYS A 129 2.52 14.18 10.65
C CYS A 129 1.44 14.40 9.59
N TYR A 130 0.32 13.72 9.74
CA TYR A 130 -0.85 13.82 8.87
C TYR A 130 -2.04 14.36 9.66
N ASP A 131 -2.70 15.39 9.12
CA ASP A 131 -3.94 15.92 9.69
C ASP A 131 -5.14 15.13 9.14
N GLY A 132 -6.16 14.90 9.95
CA GLY A 132 -7.39 14.23 9.49
C GLY A 132 -8.47 14.12 10.56
N THR A 133 -9.64 13.62 10.15
CA THR A 133 -10.72 13.31 11.10
C THR A 133 -10.34 12.08 11.94
N PHE A 134 -10.94 11.96 13.12
CA PHE A 134 -10.69 10.84 14.03
C PHE A 134 -10.94 9.48 13.33
N GLU A 135 -12.04 9.38 12.56
CA GLU A 135 -12.41 8.15 11.86
C GLU A 135 -11.39 7.77 10.78
N THR A 136 -10.92 8.76 10.02
CA THR A 136 -9.90 8.53 8.97
C THR A 136 -8.58 8.09 9.58
N LEU A 137 -8.14 8.76 10.65
CA LEU A 137 -6.88 8.43 11.32
C LEU A 137 -6.95 7.06 12.00
N LEU A 138 -8.10 6.69 12.58
CA LEU A 138 -8.29 5.37 13.16
C LEU A 138 -8.24 4.27 12.09
N ALA A 139 -8.83 4.52 10.93
CA ALA A 139 -8.73 3.60 9.81
C ALA A 139 -7.28 3.45 9.30
N ASP A 140 -6.55 4.56 9.17
CA ASP A 140 -5.15 4.53 8.75
C ASP A 140 -4.24 3.87 9.78
N LEU A 141 -4.50 4.03 11.08
CA LEU A 141 -3.82 3.29 12.14
C LEU A 141 -4.09 1.78 12.05
N ALA A 142 -5.35 1.38 11.84
CA ALA A 142 -5.73 -0.03 11.67
C ALA A 142 -5.11 -0.65 10.40
N LEU A 143 -4.79 0.14 9.39
CA LEU A 143 -4.12 -0.26 8.17
C LEU A 143 -2.58 -0.16 8.25
N HIS A 144 -2.01 0.09 9.45
CA HIS A 144 -0.58 0.28 9.67
C HIS A 144 0.06 1.38 8.80
N LYS A 145 -0.69 2.41 8.45
CA LYS A 145 -0.17 3.61 7.78
C LYS A 145 0.30 4.66 8.80
N LEU A 146 -0.17 4.56 10.03
CA LEU A 146 0.24 5.35 11.19
C LEU A 146 0.78 4.41 12.28
N ASP A 147 1.66 4.94 13.15
CA ASP A 147 2.27 4.25 14.30
C ASP A 147 1.54 4.53 15.62
#